data_4debce6bd63b7889260fcb1c4f398071
#
_entry.id   4debce6bd63b7889260fcb1c4f398071
#
_cell.length_a   1.000
_cell.length_b   1.000
_cell.length_c   1.000
_cell.angle_alpha   90.00
_cell.angle_beta   90.00
_cell.angle_gamma   90.00
#
_symmetry.space_group_name_H-M   'P 1'
#
loop_
_entity.id
_entity.type
_entity.pdbx_description
1 polymer ?
#
loop_
_entity_poly.entity_id
_entity_poly.type
_entity_poly.pdbx_seq_one_letter_code
_entity_poly.pdbx_strand_id
1 'polypeptide(L)'
;EGAAPLLTFEFFTNNKQGDPHAGPYDGAAKHKGDHENTARVDKNIAEGKLDSRIDRAADTVRTFVAGPDNTLNTQDDRKVYIRPGHEMNGTWYRWSATANQTPTDYVNAFRHIHKRFDHVGLTNKDSIQYIWSPMSCGSINDCDPTHLARGYYPGDRYVDWVGVDAYNWGNARSSGWQSPETIMKQALDEVSNIAPSKPLTIPETGVPSNAGGDKNQWFNDLYGFTSYYISPQKQRIKMLNYFNNKKKEDGTLIDWTAINSADDHRFPAFNSLARHDNYIGGNKKNHISTAQFQGR
;
A
#
# COMPACT_ATOMS: atom_id res chain seq x y z
N GLU A 1 -8.53 -12.30 -16.43
CA GLU A 1 -7.08 -12.05 -16.59
C GLU A 1 -6.22 -12.61 -15.44
N GLY A 2 -6.80 -13.15 -14.36
CA GLY A 2 -6.12 -13.93 -13.33
C GLY A 2 -5.36 -13.14 -12.25
N ALA A 3 -5.34 -11.81 -12.30
CA ALA A 3 -4.72 -10.95 -11.30
C ALA A 3 -5.72 -10.55 -10.22
N ALA A 4 -5.27 -10.50 -8.96
CA ALA A 4 -6.02 -9.89 -7.86
C ALA A 4 -5.60 -8.41 -7.73
N PRO A 5 -6.51 -7.45 -7.87
CA PRO A 5 -6.17 -6.04 -7.67
C PRO A 5 -5.84 -5.76 -6.20
N LEU A 6 -4.89 -4.84 -5.98
CA LEU A 6 -4.66 -4.19 -4.70
C LEU A 6 -5.27 -2.80 -4.78
N LEU A 7 -6.31 -2.55 -3.99
CA LEU A 7 -7.01 -1.27 -3.92
C LEU A 7 -6.53 -0.50 -2.70
N THR A 8 -5.83 0.60 -2.93
CA THR A 8 -5.50 1.55 -1.87
C THR A 8 -6.74 2.39 -1.58
N PHE A 9 -7.21 2.32 -0.35
CA PHE A 9 -8.35 3.09 0.13
C PHE A 9 -7.83 4.32 0.89
N GLU A 10 -7.63 5.40 0.14
CA GLU A 10 -7.20 6.67 0.71
C GLU A 10 -8.37 7.38 1.39
N PHE A 11 -8.10 8.02 2.54
CA PHE A 11 -9.12 8.72 3.31
C PHE A 11 -9.36 10.14 2.77
N PHE A 12 -9.26 10.27 1.45
CA PHE A 12 -9.60 11.51 0.75
C PHE A 12 -11.04 11.50 0.27
N THR A 13 -11.60 12.70 0.25
CA THR A 13 -12.83 12.95 -0.47
C THR A 13 -12.49 13.87 -1.64
N ASN A 14 -12.67 13.40 -2.86
CA ASN A 14 -12.53 14.28 -4.03
C ASN A 14 -13.50 15.45 -3.89
N ASN A 15 -12.96 16.67 -3.99
CA ASN A 15 -13.77 17.88 -4.10
C ASN A 15 -14.49 17.91 -5.46
N LYS A 16 -15.64 17.24 -5.54
CA LYS A 16 -16.63 17.73 -6.48
C LYS A 16 -17.31 18.93 -5.83
N GLN A 17 -17.36 20.04 -6.56
CA GLN A 17 -18.07 21.24 -6.13
C GLN A 17 -19.44 20.86 -5.56
N GLY A 18 -19.69 21.21 -4.30
CA GLY A 18 -20.92 20.88 -3.59
C GLY A 18 -20.88 19.68 -2.66
N ASP A 19 -19.74 18.99 -2.48
CA ASP A 19 -19.61 17.98 -1.45
C ASP A 19 -19.20 18.63 -0.11
N PRO A 20 -20.10 18.70 0.90
CA PRO A 20 -19.80 19.36 2.18
C PRO A 20 -18.69 18.66 2.99
N HIS A 21 -18.28 17.46 2.59
CA HIS A 21 -17.22 16.68 3.22
C HIS A 21 -15.93 16.64 2.38
N ALA A 22 -15.95 17.29 1.23
CA ALA A 22 -14.80 17.46 0.38
C ALA A 22 -13.92 18.56 0.95
N GLY A 23 -12.83 18.19 1.58
CA GLY A 23 -11.73 19.13 1.80
C GLY A 23 -11.09 19.49 0.45
N PRO A 24 -10.38 20.61 0.32
CA PRO A 24 -9.71 20.97 -0.92
C PRO A 24 -8.69 19.90 -1.28
N TYR A 25 -9.04 19.07 -2.25
CA TYR A 25 -8.09 18.19 -2.90
C TYR A 25 -7.53 18.93 -4.12
N ASP A 26 -6.36 19.47 -3.98
CA ASP A 26 -5.60 20.06 -5.08
C ASP A 26 -4.55 19.10 -5.65
N GLY A 27 -4.64 17.82 -5.37
CA GLY A 27 -3.65 16.82 -5.78
C GLY A 27 -2.32 16.98 -5.05
N ALA A 28 -2.32 17.83 -4.08
CA ALA A 28 -1.19 18.27 -3.31
C ALA A 28 -1.61 18.51 -1.87
N ALA A 29 -1.98 17.46 -1.16
CA ALA A 29 -1.78 17.46 0.30
C ALA A 29 -0.26 17.45 0.49
N LYS A 30 0.38 18.52 0.02
CA LYS A 30 1.81 18.58 -0.28
C LYS A 30 2.55 19.49 0.64
N HIS A 31 1.85 20.15 1.53
CA HIS A 31 2.49 21.11 2.39
C HIS A 31 2.26 20.74 3.84
N LYS A 32 3.36 20.49 4.51
CA LYS A 32 3.49 20.61 5.96
C LYS A 32 2.81 21.94 6.35
N GLY A 33 1.54 21.89 6.76
CA GLY A 33 0.73 23.07 7.07
C GLY A 33 -0.68 23.12 6.49
N ASP A 34 -0.99 22.41 5.39
CA ASP A 34 -2.35 22.39 4.82
C ASP A 34 -3.34 21.53 5.60
N HIS A 35 -2.92 21.05 6.77
CA HIS A 35 -3.71 20.20 7.64
C HIS A 35 -4.74 20.95 8.48
N GLU A 36 -4.72 22.27 8.45
CA GLU A 36 -5.53 23.08 9.38
C GLU A 36 -7.04 23.00 9.15
N ASN A 37 -7.49 22.48 8.02
CA ASN A 37 -8.92 22.60 7.68
C ASN A 37 -9.63 21.29 7.36
N THR A 38 -9.08 20.16 7.75
CA THR A 38 -9.78 18.89 7.63
C THR A 38 -9.90 18.23 8.98
N ALA A 39 -11.05 18.48 9.50
CA ALA A 39 -11.61 17.77 10.59
C ALA A 39 -11.20 16.29 10.61
N ARG A 40 -10.20 15.93 11.41
CA ARG A 40 -9.96 14.60 11.99
C ARG A 40 -10.62 13.47 11.19
N VAL A 41 -10.12 13.24 9.93
CA VAL A 41 -10.76 12.31 8.98
C VAL A 41 -10.88 10.91 9.58
N ASP A 42 -9.86 10.45 10.30
CA ASP A 42 -9.84 9.14 10.95
C ASP A 42 -10.94 9.04 12.01
N LYS A 43 -11.08 10.09 12.84
CA LYS A 43 -12.16 10.15 13.83
C LYS A 43 -13.53 10.18 13.16
N ASN A 44 -13.68 10.95 12.09
CA ASN A 44 -14.95 11.01 11.36
C ASN A 44 -15.33 9.66 10.73
N ILE A 45 -14.35 8.91 10.21
CA ILE A 45 -14.55 7.54 9.77
C ILE A 45 -14.98 6.66 10.95
N ALA A 46 -14.23 6.69 12.05
CA ALA A 46 -14.49 5.86 13.22
C ALA A 46 -15.86 6.13 13.85
N GLU A 47 -16.35 7.36 13.78
CA GLU A 47 -17.68 7.79 14.27
C GLU A 47 -18.81 7.57 13.24
N GLY A 48 -18.54 6.98 12.07
CA GLY A 48 -19.53 6.66 11.06
C GLY A 48 -20.00 7.84 10.20
N LYS A 49 -19.40 9.02 10.33
CA LYS A 49 -19.80 10.22 9.56
C LYS A 49 -19.57 10.08 8.05
N LEU A 50 -18.73 9.12 7.64
CA LEU A 50 -18.40 8.85 6.25
C LEU A 50 -18.97 7.51 5.75
N ASP A 51 -19.85 6.86 6.51
CA ASP A 51 -20.40 5.53 6.20
C ASP A 51 -20.99 5.44 4.81
N SER A 52 -21.79 6.40 4.38
CA SER A 52 -22.40 6.39 3.05
C SER A 52 -21.40 6.34 1.89
N ARG A 53 -20.17 6.81 2.11
CA ARG A 53 -19.08 6.73 1.12
C ARG A 53 -18.36 5.40 1.18
N ILE A 54 -18.08 4.94 2.41
CA ILE A 54 -17.45 3.64 2.64
C ILE A 54 -18.35 2.53 2.11
N ASP A 55 -19.65 2.63 2.34
CA ASP A 55 -20.64 1.65 1.86
C ASP A 55 -20.69 1.58 0.34
N ARG A 56 -20.70 2.73 -0.35
CA ARG A 56 -20.64 2.73 -1.82
C ARG A 56 -19.37 2.07 -2.36
N ALA A 57 -18.23 2.29 -1.69
CA ALA A 57 -16.99 1.61 -2.06
C ALA A 57 -17.09 0.11 -1.77
N ALA A 58 -17.62 -0.27 -0.61
CA ALA A 58 -17.82 -1.66 -0.23
C ALA A 58 -18.76 -2.40 -1.18
N ASP A 59 -19.89 -1.76 -1.58
CA ASP A 59 -20.82 -2.31 -2.57
C ASP A 59 -20.17 -2.50 -3.96
N THR A 60 -19.33 -1.54 -4.37
CA THR A 60 -18.56 -1.67 -5.61
C THR A 60 -17.59 -2.87 -5.56
N VAL A 61 -16.88 -3.01 -4.46
CA VAL A 61 -15.96 -4.15 -4.25
C VAL A 61 -16.76 -5.46 -4.16
N ARG A 62 -17.90 -5.46 -3.48
CA ARG A 62 -18.79 -6.62 -3.41
C ARG A 62 -19.23 -7.08 -4.80
N THR A 63 -19.69 -6.15 -5.64
CA THR A 63 -20.07 -6.45 -7.03
C THR A 63 -18.89 -7.02 -7.83
N PHE A 64 -17.69 -6.49 -7.64
CA PHE A 64 -16.48 -7.02 -8.28
C PHE A 64 -16.17 -8.45 -7.80
N VAL A 65 -16.18 -8.68 -6.47
CA VAL A 65 -15.88 -9.99 -5.88
C VAL A 65 -16.89 -11.04 -6.29
N ALA A 66 -18.19 -10.72 -6.23
CA ALA A 66 -19.29 -11.62 -6.57
C ALA A 66 -19.29 -12.11 -8.03
N GLY A 67 -18.43 -11.58 -8.87
CA GLY A 67 -18.26 -12.10 -10.23
C GLY A 67 -19.50 -11.95 -11.13
N PRO A 68 -19.58 -12.75 -12.20
CA PRO A 68 -20.66 -12.69 -13.18
C PRO A 68 -22.03 -13.10 -12.62
N ASP A 69 -22.10 -14.00 -11.65
CA ASP A 69 -23.35 -14.47 -11.06
C ASP A 69 -23.90 -13.51 -9.99
N ASN A 70 -23.14 -12.48 -9.64
CA ASN A 70 -23.44 -11.47 -8.60
C ASN A 70 -23.76 -12.08 -7.23
N THR A 71 -23.23 -13.25 -6.95
CA THR A 71 -23.43 -14.00 -5.70
C THR A 71 -22.10 -14.24 -5.02
N LEU A 72 -21.98 -13.86 -3.75
CA LEU A 72 -20.77 -14.12 -2.97
C LEU A 72 -20.67 -15.58 -2.50
N ASN A 73 -19.44 -16.04 -2.29
CA ASN A 73 -19.09 -17.38 -1.85
C ASN A 73 -19.40 -18.46 -2.88
N THR A 74 -19.22 -18.13 -4.15
CA THR A 74 -19.32 -19.05 -5.30
C THR A 74 -17.95 -19.28 -5.96
N GLN A 75 -17.90 -20.17 -6.96
CA GLN A 75 -16.63 -20.55 -7.57
C GLN A 75 -16.02 -19.45 -8.46
N ASP A 76 -16.82 -18.49 -8.90
CA ASP A 76 -16.40 -17.37 -9.74
C ASP A 76 -16.06 -16.11 -8.94
N ASP A 77 -16.07 -16.19 -7.60
CA ASP A 77 -15.61 -15.12 -6.72
C ASP A 77 -14.21 -14.66 -7.10
N ARG A 78 -14.07 -13.35 -7.32
CA ARG A 78 -12.79 -12.72 -7.61
C ARG A 78 -12.08 -12.33 -6.32
N LYS A 79 -10.76 -12.22 -6.41
CA LYS A 79 -9.89 -11.88 -5.29
C LYS A 79 -9.50 -10.41 -5.31
N VAL A 80 -9.45 -9.79 -4.14
CA VAL A 80 -9.06 -8.38 -3.98
C VAL A 80 -8.31 -8.16 -2.68
N TYR A 81 -7.26 -7.34 -2.75
CA TYR A 81 -6.59 -6.79 -1.57
C TYR A 81 -7.10 -5.37 -1.32
N ILE A 82 -7.38 -5.05 -0.06
CA ILE A 82 -7.78 -3.70 0.38
C ILE A 82 -6.70 -3.17 1.31
N ARG A 83 -6.22 -1.97 1.04
CA ARG A 83 -5.18 -1.29 1.81
C ARG A 83 -5.68 0.07 2.31
N PRO A 84 -6.32 0.15 3.48
CA PRO A 84 -6.85 1.40 4.01
C PRO A 84 -5.75 2.27 4.61
N GLY A 85 -5.67 3.54 4.23
CA GLY A 85 -4.85 4.56 4.86
C GLY A 85 -3.37 4.15 4.98
N HIS A 86 -2.73 3.85 3.87
CA HIS A 86 -1.30 3.50 3.84
C HIS A 86 -0.41 4.65 4.35
N GLU A 87 0.85 4.35 4.71
CA GLU A 87 1.86 5.33 5.12
C GLU A 87 1.42 6.27 6.27
N MET A 88 0.59 5.77 7.17
CA MET A 88 -0.02 6.53 8.27
C MET A 88 0.99 7.12 9.26
N ASN A 89 2.17 6.54 9.32
CA ASN A 89 3.28 7.00 10.19
C ASN A 89 4.12 8.11 9.54
N GLY A 90 3.79 8.54 8.32
CA GLY A 90 4.35 9.73 7.68
C GLY A 90 3.75 11.03 8.20
N THR A 91 4.08 12.15 7.55
CA THR A 91 3.59 13.49 7.92
C THR A 91 2.83 14.20 6.77
N TRP A 92 2.59 13.52 5.66
CA TRP A 92 2.07 14.11 4.42
C TRP A 92 0.61 13.77 4.15
N TYR A 93 0.05 12.74 4.75
CA TYR A 93 -1.35 12.41 4.58
C TYR A 93 -2.24 12.97 5.68
N ARG A 94 -3.50 13.17 5.36
CA ARG A 94 -4.52 13.66 6.31
C ARG A 94 -4.85 12.67 7.42
N TRP A 95 -4.58 11.39 7.19
CA TRP A 95 -4.72 10.31 8.19
C TRP A 95 -3.42 10.04 8.95
N SER A 96 -2.36 10.80 8.72
CA SER A 96 -1.15 10.75 9.53
C SER A 96 -1.38 11.42 10.89
N ALA A 97 -0.68 10.97 11.92
CA ALA A 97 -0.78 11.56 13.26
C ALA A 97 -0.08 12.92 13.34
N THR A 98 -0.54 13.85 12.54
CA THR A 98 -0.14 15.25 12.56
C THR A 98 -1.30 16.10 13.07
N ALA A 99 -0.98 17.17 13.79
CA ALA A 99 -1.88 18.23 14.23
C ALA A 99 -3.10 17.83 15.08
N ASN A 100 -3.97 16.92 14.68
CA ASN A 100 -5.22 16.63 15.40
C ASN A 100 -5.69 15.17 15.32
N GLN A 101 -4.88 14.27 14.81
CA GLN A 101 -5.18 12.85 14.72
C GLN A 101 -4.17 12.04 15.54
N THR A 102 -4.63 10.95 16.09
CA THR A 102 -3.79 10.06 16.91
C THR A 102 -3.68 8.70 16.26
N PRO A 103 -2.64 7.90 16.58
CA PRO A 103 -2.60 6.51 16.15
C PRO A 103 -3.87 5.72 16.48
N THR A 104 -4.51 6.02 17.61
CA THR A 104 -5.78 5.40 18.01
C THR A 104 -6.93 5.77 17.08
N ASP A 105 -7.02 7.03 16.62
CA ASP A 105 -8.03 7.45 15.64
C ASP A 105 -7.88 6.64 14.35
N TYR A 106 -6.65 6.51 13.83
CA TYR A 106 -6.36 5.68 12.66
C TYR A 106 -6.75 4.20 12.86
N VAL A 107 -6.35 3.60 13.97
CA VAL A 107 -6.71 2.20 14.30
C VAL A 107 -8.22 2.01 14.29
N ASN A 108 -8.96 2.95 14.87
CA ASN A 108 -10.42 2.89 14.91
C ASN A 108 -11.03 3.09 13.52
N ALA A 109 -10.48 3.99 12.70
CA ALA A 109 -10.90 4.18 11.31
C ALA A 109 -10.69 2.92 10.46
N PHE A 110 -9.50 2.31 10.52
CA PHE A 110 -9.23 1.05 9.81
C PHE A 110 -10.21 -0.05 10.20
N ARG A 111 -10.43 -0.23 11.52
CA ARG A 111 -11.39 -1.22 12.04
C ARG A 111 -12.82 -0.94 11.61
N HIS A 112 -13.19 0.33 11.52
CA HIS A 112 -14.52 0.74 11.08
C HIS A 112 -14.72 0.42 9.59
N ILE A 113 -13.77 0.76 8.73
CA ILE A 113 -13.80 0.40 7.31
C ILE A 113 -13.94 -1.11 7.14
N HIS A 114 -13.11 -1.91 7.83
CA HIS A 114 -13.21 -3.37 7.77
C HIS A 114 -14.64 -3.86 8.12
N LYS A 115 -15.24 -3.32 9.19
CA LYS A 115 -16.61 -3.69 9.59
C LYS A 115 -17.65 -3.28 8.55
N ARG A 116 -17.47 -2.17 7.86
CA ARG A 116 -18.41 -1.73 6.79
C ARG A 116 -18.35 -2.68 5.59
N PHE A 117 -17.17 -3.17 5.25
CA PHE A 117 -17.02 -4.20 4.21
C PHE A 117 -17.61 -5.54 4.66
N ASP A 118 -17.43 -5.94 5.92
CA ASP A 118 -18.07 -7.13 6.48
C ASP A 118 -19.61 -7.02 6.39
N HIS A 119 -20.17 -5.82 6.60
CA HIS A 119 -21.61 -5.57 6.59
C HIS A 119 -22.25 -5.88 5.23
N VAL A 120 -21.55 -5.69 4.12
CA VAL A 120 -22.02 -6.04 2.78
C VAL A 120 -21.69 -7.48 2.38
N GLY A 121 -21.25 -8.30 3.32
CA GLY A 121 -20.97 -9.73 3.13
C GLY A 121 -19.54 -10.07 2.68
N LEU A 122 -18.64 -9.10 2.62
CA LEU A 122 -17.23 -9.32 2.25
C LEU A 122 -16.41 -9.86 3.43
N THR A 123 -16.74 -11.06 3.88
CA THR A 123 -16.12 -11.72 5.06
C THR A 123 -15.25 -12.92 4.71
N ASN A 124 -15.30 -13.39 3.45
CA ASN A 124 -14.57 -14.58 3.01
C ASN A 124 -13.11 -14.24 2.73
N LYS A 125 -12.19 -14.74 3.57
CA LYS A 125 -10.75 -14.52 3.44
C LYS A 125 -10.12 -15.15 2.19
N ASP A 126 -10.85 -15.97 1.45
CA ASP A 126 -10.43 -16.49 0.16
C ASP A 126 -10.64 -15.47 -0.99
N SER A 127 -11.45 -14.46 -0.75
CA SER A 127 -11.83 -13.45 -1.75
C SER A 127 -11.40 -12.03 -1.39
N ILE A 128 -11.31 -11.69 -0.09
CA ILE A 128 -10.86 -10.38 0.37
C ILE A 128 -9.78 -10.49 1.46
N GLN A 129 -8.73 -9.69 1.32
CA GLN A 129 -7.60 -9.62 2.26
C GLN A 129 -7.26 -8.15 2.55
N TYR A 130 -6.92 -7.84 3.80
CA TYR A 130 -6.58 -6.48 4.24
C TYR A 130 -5.08 -6.35 4.48
N ILE A 131 -4.49 -5.33 3.87
CA ILE A 131 -3.07 -4.99 3.99
C ILE A 131 -2.91 -3.77 4.90
N TRP A 132 -2.03 -3.88 5.87
CA TRP A 132 -1.55 -2.76 6.66
C TRP A 132 -0.10 -2.47 6.30
N SER A 133 0.20 -1.25 5.85
CA SER A 133 1.52 -0.85 5.38
C SER A 133 1.91 0.56 5.84
N PRO A 134 2.77 0.68 6.85
CA PRO A 134 3.46 1.92 7.15
C PRO A 134 4.53 2.23 6.10
N MET A 135 4.95 3.50 6.05
CA MET A 135 6.11 3.94 5.30
C MET A 135 7.40 3.50 6.01
N SER A 136 8.40 3.11 5.23
CA SER A 136 9.75 2.93 5.73
C SER A 136 10.42 4.29 6.01
N CYS A 137 10.63 4.60 7.26
CA CYS A 137 11.27 5.83 7.70
C CYS A 137 12.76 5.91 7.32
N GLY A 138 13.39 4.78 6.99
CA GLY A 138 14.76 4.75 6.47
C GLY A 138 14.92 5.32 5.06
N SER A 139 13.82 5.47 4.31
CA SER A 139 13.85 6.01 2.94
C SER A 139 13.69 7.53 2.88
N ILE A 140 13.17 8.13 3.93
CA ILE A 140 12.96 9.58 4.08
C ILE A 140 13.09 10.00 5.53
N ASN A 141 13.64 11.17 5.78
CA ASN A 141 13.81 11.72 7.13
C ASN A 141 12.51 12.37 7.70
N ASP A 142 11.36 12.12 7.09
CA ASP A 142 10.10 12.80 7.40
C ASP A 142 9.11 11.96 8.24
N CYS A 143 9.56 10.85 8.82
CA CYS A 143 8.77 10.14 9.83
C CYS A 143 8.98 10.79 11.19
N ASP A 144 7.90 10.96 11.92
CA ASP A 144 7.98 11.35 13.32
C ASP A 144 8.48 10.15 14.16
N PRO A 145 9.67 10.25 14.77
CA PRO A 145 10.22 9.14 15.56
C PRO A 145 9.38 8.81 16.80
N THR A 146 8.44 9.67 17.18
CA THR A 146 7.48 9.42 18.28
C THR A 146 6.28 8.58 17.82
N HIS A 147 6.05 8.47 16.52
CA HIS A 147 4.96 7.70 15.91
C HIS A 147 5.46 6.37 15.35
N LEU A 148 5.87 5.48 16.24
CA LEU A 148 6.27 4.13 15.87
C LEU A 148 5.12 3.38 15.20
N ALA A 149 5.39 2.61 14.15
CA ALA A 149 4.40 1.87 13.38
C ALA A 149 3.48 0.99 14.27
N ARG A 150 4.02 0.46 15.37
CA ARG A 150 3.26 -0.34 16.35
C ARG A 150 2.00 0.37 16.87
N GLY A 151 2.04 1.68 17.07
CA GLY A 151 0.89 2.45 17.57
C GLY A 151 -0.30 2.46 16.61
N TYR A 152 -0.04 2.22 15.32
CA TYR A 152 -1.05 2.23 14.27
C TYR A 152 -1.56 0.83 13.88
N TYR A 153 -1.09 -0.23 14.53
CA TYR A 153 -1.49 -1.58 14.14
C TYR A 153 -2.93 -1.88 14.54
N PRO A 154 -3.84 -2.17 13.58
CA PRO A 154 -5.25 -2.41 13.86
C PRO A 154 -5.52 -3.69 14.64
N GLY A 155 -4.58 -4.60 14.68
CA GLY A 155 -4.68 -5.91 15.34
C GLY A 155 -4.96 -7.05 14.35
N ASP A 156 -4.54 -8.25 14.73
CA ASP A 156 -4.51 -9.46 13.90
C ASP A 156 -5.86 -9.85 13.28
N ARG A 157 -6.96 -9.50 13.95
CA ARG A 157 -8.32 -9.76 13.45
C ARG A 157 -8.66 -8.96 12.18
N TYR A 158 -8.08 -7.77 12.05
CA TYR A 158 -8.43 -6.81 11.01
C TYR A 158 -7.40 -6.75 9.88
N VAL A 159 -6.26 -7.39 10.07
CA VAL A 159 -5.13 -7.36 9.15
C VAL A 159 -4.82 -8.78 8.70
N ASP A 160 -4.70 -8.98 7.39
CA ASP A 160 -4.32 -10.27 6.80
C ASP A 160 -2.86 -10.27 6.33
N TRP A 161 -2.36 -9.13 5.88
CA TRP A 161 -0.99 -8.93 5.42
C TRP A 161 -0.37 -7.70 6.07
N VAL A 162 0.91 -7.77 6.37
CA VAL A 162 1.70 -6.60 6.81
C VAL A 162 2.83 -6.33 5.83
N GLY A 163 3.12 -5.06 5.62
CA GLY A 163 4.16 -4.67 4.68
C GLY A 163 4.69 -3.29 4.93
N VAL A 164 5.56 -2.83 4.03
CA VAL A 164 6.12 -1.49 4.07
C VAL A 164 6.14 -0.88 2.68
N ASP A 165 5.83 0.40 2.61
CA ASP A 165 6.06 1.21 1.41
C ASP A 165 7.44 1.84 1.53
N ALA A 166 8.28 1.65 0.53
CA ALA A 166 9.68 2.10 0.58
C ALA A 166 10.20 2.52 -0.79
N TYR A 167 10.74 3.72 -0.87
CA TYR A 167 11.23 4.31 -2.11
C TYR A 167 12.70 4.70 -2.03
N ASN A 168 13.47 4.39 -3.08
CA ASN A 168 14.73 5.04 -3.31
C ASN A 168 14.46 6.38 -4.04
N TRP A 169 14.62 7.48 -3.37
CA TRP A 169 14.40 8.82 -3.94
C TRP A 169 15.61 9.34 -4.73
N GLY A 170 16.77 8.67 -4.61
CA GLY A 170 17.99 9.15 -5.23
C GLY A 170 18.30 10.59 -4.85
N ASN A 171 18.87 11.33 -5.77
CA ASN A 171 19.23 12.74 -5.58
C ASN A 171 18.03 13.71 -5.50
N ALA A 172 16.79 13.21 -5.64
CA ALA A 172 15.59 14.02 -5.44
C ALA A 172 15.32 14.32 -3.95
N ARG A 173 15.98 13.60 -3.05
CA ARG A 173 15.94 13.83 -1.60
C ARG A 173 17.36 13.81 -1.01
N SER A 174 17.53 14.42 0.16
CA SER A 174 18.82 14.49 0.86
C SER A 174 19.38 13.13 1.30
N SER A 175 18.56 12.10 1.36
CA SER A 175 18.99 10.72 1.61
C SER A 175 19.89 10.15 0.52
N GLY A 176 19.85 10.72 -0.69
CA GLY A 176 20.64 10.25 -1.82
C GLY A 176 20.18 8.88 -2.35
N TRP A 177 21.06 8.28 -3.17
CA TRP A 177 20.81 6.96 -3.74
C TRP A 177 21.00 5.85 -2.71
N GLN A 178 19.97 5.02 -2.51
CA GLN A 178 19.98 3.97 -1.50
C GLN A 178 19.64 2.60 -2.11
N SER A 179 20.22 1.54 -1.54
CA SER A 179 19.89 0.17 -1.94
C SER A 179 18.51 -0.27 -1.43
N PRO A 180 17.89 -1.28 -2.04
CA PRO A 180 16.65 -1.88 -1.53
C PRO A 180 16.77 -2.35 -0.08
N GLU A 181 17.86 -2.98 0.29
CA GLU A 181 18.10 -3.43 1.67
C GLU A 181 18.09 -2.25 2.64
N THR A 182 18.80 -1.17 2.31
CA THR A 182 18.88 0.03 3.15
C THR A 182 17.51 0.63 3.43
N ILE A 183 16.65 0.72 2.42
CA ILE A 183 15.35 1.38 2.56
C ILE A 183 14.26 0.46 3.15
N MET A 184 14.43 -0.86 3.13
CA MET A 184 13.35 -1.80 3.46
C MET A 184 13.60 -2.60 4.73
N LYS A 185 14.86 -3.03 4.97
CA LYS A 185 15.14 -4.07 5.95
C LYS A 185 14.65 -3.74 7.35
N GLN A 186 14.99 -2.58 7.86
CA GLN A 186 14.64 -2.18 9.23
C GLN A 186 13.12 -2.13 9.42
N ALA A 187 12.40 -1.57 8.47
CA ALA A 187 10.95 -1.46 8.54
C ALA A 187 10.25 -2.82 8.40
N LEU A 188 10.76 -3.71 7.54
CA LEU A 188 10.26 -5.09 7.44
C LEU A 188 10.51 -5.87 8.73
N ASP A 189 11.67 -5.72 9.35
CA ASP A 189 11.97 -6.32 10.66
C ASP A 189 10.99 -5.81 11.73
N GLU A 190 10.67 -4.50 11.73
CA GLU A 190 9.72 -3.90 12.65
C GLU A 190 8.30 -4.46 12.48
N VAL A 191 7.73 -4.44 11.26
CA VAL A 191 6.37 -4.95 11.02
C VAL A 191 6.27 -6.46 11.26
N SER A 192 7.35 -7.21 11.00
CA SER A 192 7.47 -8.62 11.35
C SER A 192 7.35 -8.86 12.86
N ASN A 193 8.00 -8.03 13.68
CA ASN A 193 7.91 -8.09 15.14
C ASN A 193 6.54 -7.65 15.69
N ILE A 194 5.84 -6.78 14.95
CA ILE A 194 4.49 -6.35 15.31
C ILE A 194 3.47 -7.47 15.05
N ALA A 195 3.58 -8.15 13.91
CA ALA A 195 2.62 -9.14 13.43
C ALA A 195 3.32 -10.42 12.93
N PRO A 196 3.86 -11.23 13.83
CA PRO A 196 4.72 -12.37 13.49
C PRO A 196 4.00 -13.50 12.72
N SER A 197 2.69 -13.53 12.77
CA SER A 197 1.86 -14.56 12.10
C SER A 197 1.42 -14.16 10.68
N LYS A 198 1.68 -12.90 10.26
CA LYS A 198 1.15 -12.38 8.99
C LYS A 198 2.18 -12.49 7.87
N PRO A 199 1.78 -12.80 6.63
CA PRO A 199 2.68 -12.75 5.48
C PRO A 199 3.17 -11.31 5.24
N LEU A 200 4.44 -11.20 4.77
CA LEU A 200 5.06 -9.93 4.45
C LEU A 200 4.83 -9.53 2.99
N THR A 201 4.63 -8.23 2.78
CA THR A 201 4.52 -7.64 1.44
C THR A 201 5.32 -6.34 1.34
N ILE A 202 5.63 -5.95 0.11
CA ILE A 202 6.06 -4.60 -0.26
C ILE A 202 4.97 -4.05 -1.18
N PRO A 203 3.93 -3.38 -0.63
CA PRO A 203 2.79 -2.88 -1.40
C PRO A 203 3.17 -1.77 -2.37
N GLU A 204 4.22 -1.00 -2.03
CA GLU A 204 4.77 0.01 -2.91
C GLU A 204 6.28 0.10 -2.79
N THR A 205 6.94 0.15 -3.95
CA THR A 205 8.34 0.52 -4.05
C THR A 205 8.63 1.17 -5.40
N GLY A 206 9.67 1.97 -5.46
CA GLY A 206 10.11 2.60 -6.69
C GLY A 206 11.51 3.15 -6.61
N VAL A 207 12.11 3.33 -7.78
CA VAL A 207 13.41 3.98 -7.98
C VAL A 207 13.32 4.88 -9.21
N PRO A 208 13.75 6.15 -9.14
CA PRO A 208 13.62 7.08 -10.26
C PRO A 208 14.67 6.83 -11.34
N SER A 209 14.33 7.14 -12.60
CA SER A 209 15.28 7.12 -13.72
C SER A 209 16.07 8.41 -13.83
N ASN A 210 15.61 9.50 -13.21
CA ASN A 210 16.13 10.86 -13.39
C ASN A 210 16.70 11.49 -12.12
N ALA A 211 17.05 10.65 -11.11
CA ALA A 211 17.58 11.15 -9.84
C ALA A 211 18.89 10.44 -9.41
N GLY A 212 19.76 10.14 -10.36
CA GLY A 212 21.07 9.53 -10.15
C GLY A 212 21.04 8.00 -10.05
N GLY A 213 22.23 7.42 -9.91
CA GLY A 213 22.44 5.97 -9.75
C GLY A 213 22.11 5.13 -10.98
N ASP A 214 22.28 3.80 -10.82
CA ASP A 214 21.94 2.82 -11.84
C ASP A 214 20.65 2.09 -11.47
N LYS A 215 19.56 2.48 -12.12
CA LYS A 215 18.23 1.88 -11.91
C LYS A 215 18.18 0.40 -12.29
N ASN A 216 18.93 -0.01 -13.32
CA ASN A 216 18.96 -1.40 -13.73
C ASN A 216 19.68 -2.28 -12.67
N GLN A 217 20.81 -1.79 -12.12
CA GLN A 217 21.47 -2.46 -11.02
C GLN A 217 20.57 -2.50 -9.78
N TRP A 218 19.82 -1.45 -9.48
CA TRP A 218 18.89 -1.42 -8.36
C TRP A 218 17.81 -2.52 -8.47
N PHE A 219 17.34 -2.85 -9.67
CA PHE A 219 16.41 -3.97 -9.86
C PHE A 219 17.06 -5.32 -9.61
N ASN A 220 18.34 -5.51 -9.95
CA ASN A 220 19.07 -6.72 -9.59
C ASN A 220 19.21 -6.85 -8.07
N ASP A 221 19.53 -5.75 -7.40
CA ASP A 221 19.65 -5.70 -5.93
C ASP A 221 18.29 -5.95 -5.26
N LEU A 222 17.19 -5.40 -5.82
CA LEU A 222 15.82 -5.63 -5.35
C LEU A 222 15.46 -7.12 -5.46
N TYR A 223 15.78 -7.75 -6.59
CA TYR A 223 15.57 -9.19 -6.77
C TYR A 223 16.36 -10.00 -5.73
N GLY A 224 17.64 -9.71 -5.55
CA GLY A 224 18.48 -10.36 -4.55
C GLY A 224 17.90 -10.19 -3.16
N PHE A 225 17.58 -8.97 -2.77
CA PHE A 225 17.02 -8.69 -1.45
C PHE A 225 15.69 -9.44 -1.22
N THR A 226 14.71 -9.29 -2.12
CA THR A 226 13.38 -9.88 -1.93
C THR A 226 13.39 -11.41 -1.95
N SER A 227 14.31 -12.01 -2.69
CA SER A 227 14.44 -13.47 -2.79
C SER A 227 15.07 -14.10 -1.55
N TYR A 228 16.02 -13.43 -0.90
CA TYR A 228 16.80 -13.99 0.19
C TYR A 228 16.45 -13.43 1.56
N TYR A 229 15.71 -12.30 1.64
CA TYR A 229 15.31 -11.75 2.92
C TYR A 229 14.47 -12.72 3.75
N ILE A 230 14.84 -12.85 5.00
CA ILE A 230 14.09 -13.58 6.03
C ILE A 230 14.02 -12.67 7.25
N SER A 231 12.81 -12.37 7.70
CA SER A 231 12.58 -11.53 8.88
C SER A 231 13.05 -12.21 10.18
N PRO A 232 13.18 -11.46 11.28
CA PRO A 232 13.46 -12.04 12.60
C PRO A 232 12.45 -13.12 13.00
N GLN A 233 11.21 -13.02 12.54
CA GLN A 233 10.12 -13.97 12.80
C GLN A 233 10.00 -15.08 11.73
N LYS A 234 11.04 -15.26 10.91
CA LYS A 234 11.13 -16.28 9.85
C LYS A 234 10.12 -16.12 8.71
N GLN A 235 9.55 -14.93 8.55
CA GLN A 235 8.70 -14.62 7.41
C GLN A 235 9.54 -14.26 6.18
N ARG A 236 8.99 -14.54 4.99
CA ARG A 236 9.52 -14.11 3.70
C ARG A 236 8.58 -13.13 3.03
N ILE A 237 9.12 -12.27 2.17
CA ILE A 237 8.32 -11.40 1.30
C ILE A 237 7.56 -12.30 0.31
N LYS A 238 6.24 -12.15 0.27
CA LYS A 238 5.32 -12.95 -0.56
C LYS A 238 4.66 -12.15 -1.68
N MET A 239 4.71 -10.83 -1.62
CA MET A 239 4.15 -9.94 -2.63
C MET A 239 5.03 -8.69 -2.76
N LEU A 240 5.21 -8.23 -4.00
CA LEU A 240 5.96 -7.03 -4.34
C LEU A 240 5.21 -6.28 -5.44
N ASN A 241 4.89 -5.02 -5.18
CA ASN A 241 4.33 -4.12 -6.19
C ASN A 241 5.30 -2.97 -6.47
N TYR A 242 5.52 -2.73 -7.74
CA TYR A 242 6.36 -1.63 -8.20
C TYR A 242 5.50 -0.44 -8.65
N PHE A 243 5.84 0.75 -8.15
CA PHE A 243 5.17 1.99 -8.51
C PHE A 243 5.64 2.49 -9.88
N ASN A 244 4.92 2.09 -10.92
CA ASN A 244 5.28 2.37 -12.32
C ASN A 244 4.57 3.64 -12.82
N ASN A 245 4.99 4.80 -12.32
CA ASN A 245 4.37 6.08 -12.67
C ASN A 245 5.41 7.19 -12.82
N LYS A 246 4.99 8.30 -13.42
CA LYS A 246 5.76 9.52 -13.54
C LYS A 246 4.89 10.68 -13.05
N LYS A 247 5.30 11.32 -11.98
CA LYS A 247 4.54 12.42 -11.37
C LYS A 247 5.44 13.50 -10.78
N LYS A 248 4.87 14.65 -10.51
CA LYS A 248 5.55 15.70 -9.76
C LYS A 248 5.41 15.45 -8.26
N GLU A 249 6.53 15.55 -7.54
CA GLU A 249 6.61 15.54 -6.10
C GLU A 249 7.31 16.84 -5.66
N ASP A 250 6.65 17.65 -4.85
CA ASP A 250 7.14 18.95 -4.40
C ASP A 250 7.67 19.83 -5.57
N GLY A 251 6.94 19.83 -6.69
CA GLY A 251 7.31 20.57 -7.89
C GLY A 251 8.36 19.90 -8.79
N THR A 252 9.08 18.90 -8.31
CA THR A 252 10.08 18.13 -9.05
C THR A 252 9.45 16.96 -9.77
N LEU A 253 9.73 16.82 -11.08
CA LEU A 253 9.24 15.66 -11.83
C LEU A 253 10.10 14.44 -11.50
N ILE A 254 9.48 13.40 -10.95
CA ILE A 254 10.10 12.12 -10.64
C ILE A 254 9.60 11.06 -11.61
N ASP A 255 10.53 10.38 -12.26
CA ASP A 255 10.22 9.31 -13.23
C ASP A 255 10.48 7.93 -12.62
N TRP A 256 9.45 7.36 -12.02
CA TRP A 256 9.47 6.01 -11.46
C TRP A 256 9.29 4.92 -12.50
N THR A 257 8.96 5.25 -13.78
CA THR A 257 8.58 4.25 -14.76
C THR A 257 9.68 3.24 -15.05
N ALA A 258 9.35 1.96 -14.92
CA ALA A 258 10.22 0.83 -15.29
C ALA A 258 9.83 0.26 -16.66
N ILE A 259 8.52 0.29 -16.97
CA ILE A 259 7.97 -0.26 -18.22
C ILE A 259 6.83 0.63 -18.70
N ASN A 260 6.79 0.93 -20.00
CA ASN A 260 5.72 1.70 -20.65
C ASN A 260 4.83 0.82 -21.55
N SER A 261 5.38 -0.31 -22.03
CA SER A 261 4.66 -1.27 -22.88
C SER A 261 5.27 -2.66 -22.70
N ALA A 262 4.63 -3.67 -23.26
CA ALA A 262 5.14 -5.04 -23.25
C ALA A 262 6.53 -5.20 -23.90
N ASP A 263 6.84 -4.32 -24.85
CA ASP A 263 8.10 -4.33 -25.62
C ASP A 263 9.13 -3.32 -25.08
N ASP A 264 8.89 -2.76 -23.90
CA ASP A 264 9.85 -1.84 -23.27
C ASP A 264 11.00 -2.63 -22.64
N HIS A 265 12.20 -2.46 -23.18
CA HIS A 265 13.41 -3.13 -22.72
C HIS A 265 14.43 -2.17 -22.09
N ARG A 266 14.03 -0.96 -21.71
CA ARG A 266 14.93 0.04 -21.09
C ARG A 266 15.64 -0.49 -19.85
N PHE A 267 14.96 -1.35 -19.08
CA PHE A 267 15.50 -1.95 -17.86
C PHE A 267 15.43 -3.48 -17.92
N PRO A 268 16.41 -4.16 -18.55
CA PRO A 268 16.42 -5.61 -18.66
C PRO A 268 16.31 -6.35 -17.32
N ALA A 269 16.93 -5.80 -16.27
CA ALA A 269 16.83 -6.39 -14.92
C ALA A 269 15.40 -6.36 -14.37
N PHE A 270 14.61 -5.31 -14.63
CA PHE A 270 13.19 -5.30 -14.26
C PHE A 270 12.40 -6.39 -15.00
N ASN A 271 12.63 -6.52 -16.30
CA ASN A 271 11.98 -7.55 -17.10
C ASN A 271 12.37 -8.97 -16.63
N SER A 272 13.63 -9.17 -16.25
CA SER A 272 14.12 -10.44 -15.69
C SER A 272 13.47 -10.73 -14.33
N LEU A 273 13.41 -9.73 -13.45
CA LEU A 273 12.73 -9.83 -12.15
C LEU A 273 11.27 -10.22 -12.33
N ALA A 274 10.54 -9.50 -13.17
CA ALA A 274 9.10 -9.73 -13.38
C ALA A 274 8.76 -11.10 -14.02
N ARG A 275 9.71 -11.72 -14.69
CA ARG A 275 9.54 -13.02 -15.36
C ARG A 275 10.18 -14.19 -14.60
N HIS A 276 10.86 -13.92 -13.49
CA HIS A 276 11.52 -14.95 -12.72
C HIS A 276 10.51 -15.94 -12.11
N ASP A 277 10.91 -17.22 -12.01
CA ASP A 277 10.01 -18.30 -11.53
C ASP A 277 9.52 -18.12 -10.08
N ASN A 278 10.22 -17.31 -9.29
CA ASN A 278 9.77 -16.94 -7.93
C ASN A 278 8.56 -16.01 -7.94
N TYR A 279 8.20 -15.40 -9.08
CA TYR A 279 7.07 -14.48 -9.21
C TYR A 279 6.00 -15.07 -10.12
N ILE A 280 4.74 -14.84 -9.76
CA ILE A 280 3.61 -15.17 -10.63
C ILE A 280 3.52 -14.06 -11.67
N GLY A 281 4.12 -14.29 -12.84
CA GLY A 281 4.07 -13.34 -13.94
C GLY A 281 2.68 -13.31 -14.60
N GLY A 282 2.23 -12.12 -15.00
CA GLY A 282 0.95 -11.91 -15.67
C GLY A 282 0.76 -12.64 -17.01
N ASN A 283 1.81 -13.23 -17.58
CA ASN A 283 1.74 -14.06 -18.79
C ASN A 283 1.44 -15.56 -18.53
N LYS A 284 1.44 -15.98 -17.27
CA LYS A 284 1.04 -17.34 -16.91
C LYS A 284 -0.48 -17.31 -16.76
N LYS A 285 -1.20 -18.13 -17.55
CA LYS A 285 -2.66 -18.35 -17.45
C LYS A 285 -3.13 -18.89 -16.09
N ASN A 286 -2.28 -18.81 -15.08
CA ASN A 286 -2.55 -19.33 -13.76
C ASN A 286 -3.14 -18.20 -12.89
N HIS A 287 -4.39 -18.36 -12.56
CA HIS A 287 -5.03 -17.56 -11.52
C HIS A 287 -4.24 -17.71 -10.21
N ILE A 288 -4.11 -16.65 -9.46
CA ILE A 288 -3.55 -16.72 -8.10
C ILE A 288 -4.38 -17.72 -7.27
N SER A 289 -3.73 -18.74 -6.73
CA SER A 289 -4.41 -19.73 -5.88
C SER A 289 -4.83 -19.07 -4.56
N THR A 290 -5.79 -19.68 -3.85
CA THR A 290 -6.19 -19.20 -2.53
C THR A 290 -5.02 -19.19 -1.54
N ALA A 291 -4.15 -20.21 -1.56
CA ALA A 291 -2.95 -20.23 -0.72
C ALA A 291 -2.00 -19.06 -1.02
N GLN A 292 -1.71 -18.78 -2.28
CA GLN A 292 -0.89 -17.65 -2.68
C GLN A 292 -1.56 -16.31 -2.32
N PHE A 293 -2.88 -16.20 -2.50
CA PHE A 293 -3.64 -15.01 -2.12
C PHE A 293 -3.59 -14.75 -0.61
N GLN A 294 -3.50 -15.79 0.20
CA GLN A 294 -3.36 -15.71 1.66
C GLN A 294 -1.90 -15.70 2.14
N GLY A 295 -0.91 -15.66 1.23
CA GLY A 295 0.52 -15.63 1.58
C GLY A 295 1.07 -16.93 2.16
N ARG A 296 0.43 -18.06 1.85
CA ARG A 296 0.83 -19.41 2.30
C ARG A 296 1.75 -20.10 1.30
#